data_7140d8b83c49e4f717670299584fa53b
#
_entry.id   7140d8b83c49e4f717670299584fa53b
#
_cell.length_a   1.000
_cell.length_b   1.000
_cell.length_c   1.000
_cell.angle_alpha   90.00
_cell.angle_beta   90.00
_cell.angle_gamma   90.00
#
_symmetry.space_group_name_H-M   'P 1'
#
loop_
_entity.id
_entity.type
_entity.pdbx_description
1 polymer ?
#
loop_
_entity_poly.entity_id
_entity_poly.type
_entity_poly.pdbx_seq_one_letter_code
_entity_poly.pdbx_strand_id
1 'polypeptide(L)'
;MEFLAPFLLIAGILGLNGFKIDREYQRGVIFRLGRYQDTKGPGLYWIIPLVDQKMQVDIRTKTVDIAPQETVTADNVTIKVNAVLYYRIIDPSKAINKVESYPAAVYQAAMTTLRNVVGQNHLDDVLQKRDKINHAVQQIVDEISEPWGIDIERVEMKDVEIPTGMQRAMAKEAEALREKRARLIKAAAEQEASLKLAEASRLIMENPAALELRRLQMLTEIGAENNTSTVIMLPSDILNLAQKLTEKKS
;
A
#
# COMPACT_ATOMS: atom_id res chain seq x y z
N MET A 1 -46.33 10.44 60.15
CA MET A 1 -46.56 10.23 58.70
C MET A 1 -45.85 11.27 57.79
N GLU A 2 -45.53 12.44 58.35
CA GLU A 2 -44.96 13.55 57.60
C GLU A 2 -43.50 13.31 57.09
N PHE A 3 -42.73 12.44 57.78
CA PHE A 3 -41.35 12.15 57.36
C PHE A 3 -41.22 11.05 56.26
N LEU A 4 -42.30 10.27 56.05
CA LEU A 4 -42.30 9.20 55.03
C LEU A 4 -42.41 9.76 53.60
N ALA A 5 -43.16 10.84 53.40
CA ALA A 5 -43.38 11.44 52.12
C ALA A 5 -42.07 12.01 51.46
N PRO A 6 -41.25 12.80 52.18
CA PRO A 6 -39.97 13.28 51.61
C PRO A 6 -38.98 12.16 51.39
N PHE A 7 -38.95 11.12 52.21
CA PHE A 7 -38.07 9.96 52.00
C PHE A 7 -38.43 9.17 50.75
N LEU A 8 -39.73 8.91 50.51
CA LEU A 8 -40.21 8.25 49.29
C LEU A 8 -39.94 9.09 48.03
N LEU A 9 -40.03 10.40 48.12
CA LEU A 9 -39.75 11.31 47.03
C LEU A 9 -38.26 11.30 46.68
N ILE A 10 -37.37 11.34 47.67
CA ILE A 10 -35.94 11.24 47.49
C ILE A 10 -35.55 9.88 46.90
N ALA A 11 -36.11 8.77 47.41
CA ALA A 11 -35.89 7.43 46.91
C ALA A 11 -36.37 7.27 45.49
N GLY A 12 -37.50 7.88 45.12
CA GLY A 12 -38.02 7.92 43.74
C GLY A 12 -37.10 8.68 42.78
N ILE A 13 -36.62 9.84 43.18
CA ILE A 13 -35.68 10.65 42.38
C ILE A 13 -34.35 9.90 42.19
N LEU A 14 -33.82 9.28 43.24
CA LEU A 14 -32.60 8.45 43.16
C LEU A 14 -32.81 7.23 42.26
N GLY A 15 -33.97 6.57 42.34
CA GLY A 15 -34.33 5.46 41.47
C GLY A 15 -34.35 5.82 39.99
N LEU A 16 -34.95 6.98 39.67
CA LEU A 16 -35.03 7.49 38.32
C LEU A 16 -33.65 7.91 37.75
N ASN A 17 -32.77 8.45 38.58
CA ASN A 17 -31.40 8.81 38.15
C ASN A 17 -30.50 7.58 37.86
N GLY A 18 -30.91 6.39 38.29
CA GLY A 18 -30.23 5.14 38.04
C GLY A 18 -30.36 4.65 36.59
N PHE A 19 -31.35 5.10 35.83
CA PHE A 19 -31.52 4.69 34.45
C PHE A 19 -30.48 5.32 33.58
N LYS A 20 -29.75 4.48 32.82
CA LYS A 20 -28.73 4.89 31.83
C LYS A 20 -29.03 4.22 30.52
N ILE A 21 -28.77 4.97 29.43
CA ILE A 21 -28.91 4.48 28.05
C ILE A 21 -27.55 4.60 27.40
N ASP A 22 -27.05 3.52 26.83
CA ASP A 22 -25.87 3.50 26.02
C ASP A 22 -26.21 3.20 24.55
N ARG A 23 -25.46 3.82 23.65
CA ARG A 23 -25.58 3.60 22.22
C ARG A 23 -24.97 2.26 21.82
N GLU A 24 -25.33 1.76 20.64
CA GLU A 24 -24.83 0.48 20.10
C GLU A 24 -23.31 0.36 20.14
N TYR A 25 -22.62 1.44 19.84
CA TYR A 25 -21.17 1.51 19.80
C TYR A 25 -20.50 1.87 21.13
N GLN A 26 -21.25 1.93 22.21
CA GLN A 26 -20.76 2.27 23.55
C GLN A 26 -20.96 1.10 24.49
N ARG A 27 -20.03 0.96 25.43
CA ARG A 27 -20.10 -0.01 26.53
C ARG A 27 -19.90 0.73 27.82
N GLY A 28 -20.77 0.46 28.78
CA GLY A 28 -20.69 1.02 30.14
C GLY A 28 -19.93 0.07 31.05
N VAL A 29 -18.73 0.42 31.45
CA VAL A 29 -17.99 -0.31 32.49
C VAL A 29 -18.41 0.22 33.84
N ILE A 30 -18.98 -0.66 34.71
CA ILE A 30 -19.55 -0.29 35.98
C ILE A 30 -18.61 -0.68 37.12
N PHE A 31 -18.30 0.31 37.94
CA PHE A 31 -17.55 0.15 39.17
C PHE A 31 -18.46 0.38 40.36
N ARG A 32 -18.57 -0.62 41.24
CA ARG A 32 -19.30 -0.51 42.50
C ARG A 32 -18.31 -0.29 43.63
N LEU A 33 -18.42 0.86 44.31
CA LEU A 33 -17.50 1.24 45.40
C LEU A 33 -16.02 1.07 44.98
N GLY A 34 -15.70 1.43 43.74
CA GLY A 34 -14.33 1.35 43.20
C GLY A 34 -13.90 -0.04 42.70
N ARG A 35 -14.75 -1.09 42.83
CA ARG A 35 -14.46 -2.41 42.27
C ARG A 35 -15.21 -2.63 40.98
N TYR A 36 -14.51 -3.17 39.96
CA TYR A 36 -15.16 -3.61 38.74
C TYR A 36 -16.25 -4.62 39.02
N GLN A 37 -17.44 -4.39 38.53
CA GLN A 37 -18.55 -5.30 38.68
C GLN A 37 -18.95 -5.97 37.38
N ASP A 38 -19.24 -5.17 36.34
CA ASP A 38 -19.78 -5.70 35.10
C ASP A 38 -19.59 -4.69 33.94
N THR A 39 -19.64 -5.18 32.71
CA THR A 39 -19.69 -4.35 31.50
C THR A 39 -21.08 -4.47 30.89
N LYS A 40 -21.84 -3.38 30.89
CA LYS A 40 -23.18 -3.35 30.28
C LYS A 40 -23.09 -3.07 28.78
N GLY A 41 -23.95 -3.79 28.04
CA GLY A 41 -24.14 -3.60 26.63
C GLY A 41 -24.98 -2.36 26.28
N PRO A 42 -25.30 -2.18 25.01
CA PRO A 42 -26.13 -1.08 24.54
C PRO A 42 -27.59 -1.23 25.04
N GLY A 43 -28.30 -0.11 25.12
CA GLY A 43 -29.69 -0.05 25.53
C GLY A 43 -29.89 0.52 26.91
N LEU A 44 -31.08 0.29 27.46
CA LEU A 44 -31.49 0.78 28.75
C LEU A 44 -31.09 -0.19 29.86
N TYR A 45 -30.39 0.29 30.85
CA TYR A 45 -30.09 -0.48 32.08
C TYR A 45 -30.12 0.44 33.31
N TRP A 46 -30.17 -0.18 34.47
CA TRP A 46 -30.23 0.53 35.73
C TRP A 46 -28.96 0.29 36.55
N ILE A 47 -28.45 1.36 37.14
CA ILE A 47 -27.31 1.34 38.08
C ILE A 47 -27.73 1.96 39.41
N ILE A 48 -27.08 1.60 40.49
CA ILE A 48 -27.36 2.17 41.83
C ILE A 48 -26.70 3.56 41.88
N PRO A 49 -27.50 4.66 41.87
CA PRO A 49 -26.95 6.00 42.02
C PRO A 49 -26.12 6.13 43.29
N LEU A 50 -25.06 6.95 43.26
CA LEU A 50 -24.09 7.20 44.34
C LEU A 50 -23.14 6.03 44.64
N VAL A 51 -23.52 4.78 44.40
CA VAL A 51 -22.71 3.59 44.70
C VAL A 51 -21.94 3.13 43.44
N ASP A 52 -22.65 3.14 42.32
CA ASP A 52 -22.11 2.70 41.03
C ASP A 52 -21.57 3.89 40.24
N GLN A 53 -20.32 3.77 39.78
CA GLN A 53 -19.69 4.69 38.85
C GLN A 53 -19.64 4.04 37.48
N LYS A 54 -20.04 4.77 36.45
CA LYS A 54 -20.01 4.31 35.07
C LYS A 54 -18.88 5.02 34.29
N MET A 55 -18.02 4.23 33.65
CA MET A 55 -17.09 4.69 32.64
C MET A 55 -17.55 4.22 31.28
N GLN A 56 -17.63 5.14 30.31
CA GLN A 56 -18.13 4.86 28.97
C GLN A 56 -16.96 4.68 27.98
N VAL A 57 -17.00 3.57 27.25
CA VAL A 57 -15.97 3.21 26.25
C VAL A 57 -16.62 3.07 24.89
N ASP A 58 -16.01 3.70 23.88
CA ASP A 58 -16.41 3.58 22.48
C ASP A 58 -15.63 2.42 21.85
N ILE A 59 -16.35 1.43 21.28
CA ILE A 59 -15.81 0.20 20.70
C ILE A 59 -15.56 0.29 19.19
N ARG A 60 -15.87 1.42 18.58
CA ARG A 60 -15.60 1.63 17.13
C ARG A 60 -14.11 1.67 16.87
N THR A 61 -13.75 1.34 15.66
CA THR A 61 -12.37 1.51 15.15
C THR A 61 -11.94 2.96 15.28
N LYS A 62 -10.81 3.16 15.91
CA LYS A 62 -10.16 4.46 16.08
C LYS A 62 -8.87 4.50 15.30
N THR A 63 -8.58 5.68 14.79
CA THR A 63 -7.36 5.94 14.02
C THR A 63 -6.40 6.77 14.85
N VAL A 64 -5.14 6.37 14.88
CA VAL A 64 -4.05 7.10 15.52
C VAL A 64 -2.95 7.36 14.52
N ASP A 65 -2.64 8.64 14.30
CA ASP A 65 -1.49 9.05 13.51
C ASP A 65 -0.21 8.97 14.36
N ILE A 66 0.76 8.19 13.90
CA ILE A 66 2.09 8.10 14.50
C ILE A 66 2.95 9.19 13.86
N ALA A 67 3.41 10.12 14.68
CA ALA A 67 4.29 11.21 14.23
C ALA A 67 5.58 10.68 13.59
N PRO A 68 6.19 11.41 12.65
CA PRO A 68 7.42 11.01 11.99
C PRO A 68 8.51 10.64 13.00
N GLN A 69 9.03 9.42 12.91
CA GLN A 69 10.09 8.89 13.74
C GLN A 69 11.37 8.81 12.93
N GLU A 70 12.43 9.42 13.47
CA GLU A 70 13.77 9.27 12.91
C GLU A 70 14.38 7.95 13.39
N THR A 71 14.85 7.12 12.46
CA THR A 71 15.49 5.84 12.74
C THR A 71 16.58 5.54 11.73
N VAL A 72 17.48 4.64 12.09
CA VAL A 72 18.56 4.17 11.22
C VAL A 72 18.23 2.75 10.80
N THR A 73 18.21 2.50 9.49
CA THR A 73 17.98 1.16 8.90
C THR A 73 19.17 0.23 9.11
N ALA A 74 19.01 -1.07 8.81
CA ALA A 74 20.08 -2.07 8.93
C ALA A 74 21.31 -1.77 8.05
N ASP A 75 21.11 -1.05 6.95
CA ASP A 75 22.17 -0.57 6.03
C ASP A 75 22.73 0.82 6.40
N ASN A 76 22.47 1.25 7.64
CA ASN A 76 23.03 2.49 8.23
C ASN A 76 22.58 3.78 7.56
N VAL A 77 21.35 3.79 7.00
CA VAL A 77 20.73 4.99 6.44
C VAL A 77 19.72 5.58 7.42
N THR A 78 19.88 6.86 7.74
CA THR A 78 18.92 7.59 8.57
C THR A 78 17.70 7.97 7.75
N ILE A 79 16.52 7.53 8.19
CA ILE A 79 15.22 7.84 7.54
C ILE A 79 14.22 8.34 8.56
N LYS A 80 13.18 9.05 8.07
CA LYS A 80 12.01 9.39 8.88
C LYS A 80 10.82 8.63 8.34
N VAL A 81 10.11 7.94 9.23
CA VAL A 81 8.95 7.13 8.89
C VAL A 81 7.78 7.54 9.74
N ASN A 82 6.63 7.75 9.14
CA ASN A 82 5.35 7.95 9.81
C ASN A 82 4.37 6.82 9.43
N ALA A 83 3.40 6.58 10.30
CA ALA A 83 2.42 5.53 10.08
C ALA A 83 1.06 5.92 10.65
N VAL A 84 0.04 5.20 10.26
CA VAL A 84 -1.30 5.25 10.82
C VAL A 84 -1.63 3.87 11.40
N LEU A 85 -2.23 3.87 12.57
CA LEU A 85 -2.67 2.68 13.26
C LEU A 85 -4.19 2.73 13.43
N TYR A 86 -4.85 1.60 13.11
CA TYR A 86 -6.28 1.38 13.31
C TYR A 86 -6.47 0.33 14.40
N TYR A 87 -7.20 0.70 15.45
CA TYR A 87 -7.47 -0.20 16.56
C TYR A 87 -8.90 -0.09 17.03
N ARG A 88 -9.40 -1.13 17.65
CA ARG A 88 -10.69 -1.16 18.34
C ARG A 88 -10.57 -1.83 19.71
N ILE A 89 -11.53 -1.54 20.57
CA ILE A 89 -11.58 -2.10 21.91
C ILE A 89 -12.51 -3.31 21.88
N ILE A 90 -11.95 -4.50 22.16
CA ILE A 90 -12.72 -5.74 22.30
C ILE A 90 -13.24 -5.91 23.72
N ASP A 91 -12.36 -5.68 24.71
CA ASP A 91 -12.70 -5.81 26.13
C ASP A 91 -12.56 -4.47 26.85
N PRO A 92 -13.66 -3.72 26.97
CA PRO A 92 -13.66 -2.42 27.64
C PRO A 92 -13.20 -2.48 29.11
N SER A 93 -13.43 -3.61 29.81
CA SER A 93 -13.03 -3.75 31.20
C SER A 93 -11.52 -3.82 31.36
N LYS A 94 -10.83 -4.56 30.45
CA LYS A 94 -9.39 -4.63 30.45
C LYS A 94 -8.76 -3.30 30.03
N ALA A 95 -9.34 -2.61 29.04
CA ALA A 95 -8.84 -1.33 28.55
C ALA A 95 -8.81 -0.24 29.62
N ILE A 96 -9.75 -0.29 30.57
CA ILE A 96 -9.79 0.68 31.67
C ILE A 96 -8.96 0.20 32.88
N ASN A 97 -9.00 -1.09 33.20
CA ASN A 97 -8.38 -1.58 34.44
C ASN A 97 -6.91 -1.88 34.33
N LYS A 98 -6.41 -2.19 33.11
CA LYS A 98 -5.02 -2.61 32.90
C LYS A 98 -4.09 -1.46 32.52
N VAL A 99 -4.64 -0.40 31.94
CA VAL A 99 -3.85 0.73 31.42
C VAL A 99 -4.55 2.04 31.79
N GLU A 100 -3.80 3.01 32.30
CA GLU A 100 -4.32 4.32 32.68
C GLU A 100 -4.91 5.07 31.47
N SER A 101 -4.17 5.09 30.36
CA SER A 101 -4.58 5.70 29.09
C SER A 101 -4.26 4.76 27.94
N TYR A 102 -5.22 3.97 27.54
CA TYR A 102 -5.05 3.03 26.42
C TYR A 102 -4.66 3.73 25.08
N PRO A 103 -5.18 4.93 24.75
CA PRO A 103 -4.74 5.58 23.51
C PRO A 103 -3.26 5.94 23.54
N ALA A 104 -2.77 6.45 24.68
CA ALA A 104 -1.36 6.80 24.84
C ALA A 104 -0.46 5.55 24.85
N ALA A 105 -0.88 4.48 25.51
CA ALA A 105 -0.13 3.23 25.57
C ALA A 105 0.00 2.58 24.17
N VAL A 106 -1.10 2.50 23.41
CA VAL A 106 -1.10 1.99 22.03
C VAL A 106 -0.22 2.84 21.11
N TYR A 107 -0.29 4.17 21.25
CA TYR A 107 0.56 5.09 20.50
C TYR A 107 2.05 4.84 20.77
N GLN A 108 2.45 4.73 22.04
CA GLN A 108 3.85 4.48 22.42
C GLN A 108 4.34 3.09 21.96
N ALA A 109 3.51 2.06 22.11
CA ALA A 109 3.83 0.73 21.63
C ALA A 109 4.05 0.73 20.12
N ALA A 110 3.14 1.34 19.36
CA ALA A 110 3.24 1.42 17.91
C ALA A 110 4.48 2.23 17.46
N MET A 111 4.73 3.38 18.09
CA MET A 111 5.89 4.24 17.80
C MET A 111 7.22 3.50 18.02
N THR A 112 7.34 2.80 19.15
CA THR A 112 8.56 2.05 19.50
C THR A 112 8.73 0.84 18.59
N THR A 113 7.66 0.11 18.33
CA THR A 113 7.68 -1.07 17.44
C THR A 113 8.02 -0.67 16.00
N LEU A 114 7.43 0.42 15.48
CA LEU A 114 7.73 0.95 14.16
C LEU A 114 9.23 1.24 14.02
N ARG A 115 9.83 1.94 15.01
CA ARG A 115 11.26 2.23 15.03
C ARG A 115 12.11 0.96 15.02
N ASN A 116 11.76 -0.03 15.84
CA ASN A 116 12.49 -1.28 15.94
C ASN A 116 12.41 -2.10 14.65
N VAL A 117 11.21 -2.27 14.09
CA VAL A 117 11.02 -3.05 12.86
C VAL A 117 11.72 -2.40 11.69
N VAL A 118 11.62 -1.07 11.55
CA VAL A 118 12.33 -0.34 10.49
C VAL A 118 13.85 -0.44 10.66
N GLY A 119 14.34 -0.31 11.90
CA GLY A 119 15.78 -0.44 12.20
C GLY A 119 16.37 -1.83 11.92
N GLN A 120 15.57 -2.88 11.90
CA GLN A 120 15.99 -4.25 11.61
C GLN A 120 15.98 -4.59 10.11
N ASN A 121 15.36 -3.75 9.27
CA ASN A 121 15.22 -3.99 7.84
C ASN A 121 16.13 -3.06 7.03
N HIS A 122 16.48 -3.49 5.81
CA HIS A 122 17.20 -2.66 4.84
C HIS A 122 16.26 -1.60 4.25
N LEU A 123 16.84 -0.48 3.80
CA LEU A 123 16.08 0.60 3.19
C LEU A 123 15.22 0.12 2.01
N ASP A 124 15.78 -0.73 1.15
CA ASP A 124 15.07 -1.30 0.00
C ASP A 124 13.83 -2.10 0.43
N ASP A 125 13.91 -2.87 1.51
CA ASP A 125 12.77 -3.63 2.05
C ASP A 125 11.69 -2.69 2.61
N VAL A 126 12.09 -1.63 3.29
CA VAL A 126 11.16 -0.61 3.83
C VAL A 126 10.43 0.11 2.70
N LEU A 127 11.09 0.38 1.57
CA LEU A 127 10.49 1.07 0.42
C LEU A 127 9.64 0.15 -0.46
N GLN A 128 10.10 -1.09 -0.72
CA GLN A 128 9.50 -1.99 -1.70
C GLN A 128 8.55 -3.01 -1.09
N LYS A 129 8.78 -3.44 0.18
CA LYS A 129 8.02 -4.50 0.86
C LYS A 129 7.24 -3.93 2.05
N ARG A 130 6.55 -2.82 1.84
CA ARG A 130 5.79 -2.12 2.89
C ARG A 130 4.78 -3.03 3.60
N ASP A 131 4.10 -3.91 2.86
CA ASP A 131 3.12 -4.83 3.42
C ASP A 131 3.75 -5.77 4.46
N LYS A 132 4.95 -6.27 4.19
CA LYS A 132 5.69 -7.11 5.13
C LYS A 132 6.01 -6.36 6.43
N ILE A 133 6.46 -5.12 6.32
CA ILE A 133 6.77 -4.26 7.46
C ILE A 133 5.49 -3.93 8.24
N ASN A 134 4.42 -3.54 7.55
CA ASN A 134 3.12 -3.24 8.14
C ASN A 134 2.59 -4.43 8.95
N HIS A 135 2.63 -5.63 8.40
CA HIS A 135 2.24 -6.86 9.09
C HIS A 135 3.11 -7.17 10.30
N ALA A 136 4.43 -7.01 10.19
CA ALA A 136 5.33 -7.24 11.31
C ALA A 136 5.06 -6.26 12.47
N VAL A 137 4.83 -4.97 12.14
CA VAL A 137 4.48 -3.96 13.15
C VAL A 137 3.12 -4.28 13.77
N GLN A 138 2.11 -4.60 12.95
CA GLN A 138 0.78 -4.97 13.40
C GLN A 138 0.84 -6.12 14.40
N GLN A 139 1.49 -7.22 14.04
CA GLN A 139 1.58 -8.43 14.87
C GLN A 139 2.22 -8.14 16.24
N ILE A 140 3.33 -7.40 16.28
CA ILE A 140 4.02 -7.09 17.54
C ILE A 140 3.18 -6.15 18.40
N VAL A 141 2.55 -5.13 17.81
CA VAL A 141 1.72 -4.18 18.57
C VAL A 141 0.46 -4.87 19.08
N ASP A 142 -0.14 -5.77 18.29
CA ASP A 142 -1.30 -6.55 18.68
C ASP A 142 -0.99 -7.46 19.89
N GLU A 143 0.13 -8.18 19.85
CA GLU A 143 0.61 -9.01 20.96
C GLU A 143 0.81 -8.18 22.26
N ILE A 144 1.32 -6.95 22.14
CA ILE A 144 1.49 -6.03 23.28
C ILE A 144 0.13 -5.54 23.80
N SER A 145 -0.84 -5.29 22.92
CA SER A 145 -2.14 -4.68 23.26
C SER A 145 -3.23 -5.70 23.63
N GLU A 146 -3.07 -6.97 23.28
CA GLU A 146 -4.01 -8.04 23.61
C GLU A 146 -4.33 -8.14 25.14
N PRO A 147 -3.34 -8.05 26.05
CA PRO A 147 -3.61 -8.04 27.50
C PRO A 147 -4.47 -6.86 27.95
N TRP A 148 -4.52 -5.78 27.19
CA TRP A 148 -5.31 -4.58 27.43
C TRP A 148 -6.74 -4.67 26.84
N GLY A 149 -7.03 -5.76 26.11
CA GLY A 149 -8.33 -5.95 25.46
C GLY A 149 -8.52 -5.06 24.23
N ILE A 150 -7.43 -4.74 23.54
CA ILE A 150 -7.38 -3.90 22.33
C ILE A 150 -6.88 -4.76 21.18
N ASP A 151 -7.55 -4.66 20.05
CA ASP A 151 -7.26 -5.34 18.80
C ASP A 151 -6.72 -4.34 17.79
N ILE A 152 -5.59 -4.66 17.20
CA ILE A 152 -4.96 -3.85 16.15
C ILE A 152 -5.39 -4.35 14.78
N GLU A 153 -6.38 -3.69 14.19
CA GLU A 153 -6.91 -4.10 12.90
C GLU A 153 -5.88 -3.94 11.78
N ARG A 154 -5.14 -2.83 11.79
CA ARG A 154 -4.18 -2.52 10.74
C ARG A 154 -3.15 -1.47 11.17
N VAL A 155 -1.95 -1.61 10.63
CA VAL A 155 -0.91 -0.58 10.66
C VAL A 155 -0.49 -0.30 9.24
N GLU A 156 -0.41 0.97 8.85
CA GLU A 156 0.01 1.38 7.51
C GLU A 156 1.06 2.48 7.59
N MET A 157 2.22 2.24 6.98
CA MET A 157 3.20 3.30 6.77
C MET A 157 2.69 4.29 5.74
N LYS A 158 2.68 5.58 6.06
CA LYS A 158 2.28 6.68 5.16
C LYS A 158 3.44 7.07 4.25
N ASP A 159 4.45 7.69 4.84
CA ASP A 159 5.58 8.26 4.11
C ASP A 159 6.90 7.78 4.70
N VAL A 160 7.90 7.67 3.82
CA VAL A 160 9.29 7.39 4.17
C VAL A 160 10.14 8.50 3.58
N GLU A 161 10.65 9.37 4.45
CA GLU A 161 11.54 10.45 4.05
C GLU A 161 12.99 9.96 4.13
N ILE A 162 13.71 10.06 3.03
CA ILE A 162 15.14 9.73 2.92
C ILE A 162 15.96 11.00 2.65
N PRO A 163 17.23 11.06 3.07
CA PRO A 163 18.11 12.20 2.81
C PRO A 163 18.24 12.51 1.32
N THR A 164 18.24 13.79 0.95
CA THR A 164 18.27 14.26 -0.45
C THR A 164 19.47 13.74 -1.26
N GLY A 165 20.62 13.52 -0.60
CA GLY A 165 21.78 12.91 -1.23
C GLY A 165 21.51 11.47 -1.66
N MET A 166 20.86 10.67 -0.81
CA MET A 166 20.49 9.29 -1.09
C MET A 166 19.39 9.21 -2.16
N GLN A 167 18.39 10.11 -2.12
CA GLN A 167 17.37 10.19 -3.16
C GLN A 167 17.99 10.35 -4.56
N ARG A 168 19.01 11.22 -4.70
CA ARG A 168 19.70 11.43 -5.97
C ARG A 168 20.51 10.20 -6.40
N ALA A 169 21.16 9.51 -5.45
CA ALA A 169 21.90 8.28 -5.75
C ALA A 169 20.97 7.17 -6.23
N MET A 170 19.87 6.93 -5.52
CA MET A 170 18.84 5.95 -5.89
C MET A 170 18.17 6.28 -7.22
N ALA A 171 17.92 7.57 -7.51
CA ALA A 171 17.36 8.00 -8.80
C ALA A 171 18.31 7.65 -9.96
N LYS A 172 19.62 7.90 -9.82
CA LYS A 172 20.62 7.53 -10.83
C LYS A 172 20.72 6.00 -11.01
N GLU A 173 20.69 5.25 -9.94
CA GLU A 173 20.71 3.79 -9.98
C GLU A 173 19.47 3.25 -10.69
N ALA A 174 18.28 3.74 -10.32
CA ALA A 174 17.02 3.38 -10.96
C ALA A 174 17.01 3.71 -12.46
N GLU A 175 17.56 4.87 -12.85
CA GLU A 175 17.70 5.27 -14.25
C GLU A 175 18.64 4.32 -15.01
N ALA A 176 19.80 4.00 -14.45
CA ALA A 176 20.76 3.06 -15.06
C ALA A 176 20.17 1.64 -15.21
N LEU A 177 19.41 1.17 -14.20
CA LEU A 177 18.72 -0.12 -14.29
C LEU A 177 17.60 -0.12 -15.35
N ARG A 178 16.86 0.96 -15.48
CA ARG A 178 15.85 1.11 -16.54
C ARG A 178 16.49 1.15 -17.91
N GLU A 179 17.56 1.89 -18.08
CA GLU A 179 18.31 1.95 -19.34
C GLU A 179 18.88 0.58 -19.73
N LYS A 180 19.52 -0.11 -18.76
CA LYS A 180 20.00 -1.49 -18.99
C LYS A 180 18.86 -2.40 -19.45
N ARG A 181 17.70 -2.36 -18.76
CA ARG A 181 16.53 -3.17 -19.12
C ARG A 181 16.00 -2.81 -20.51
N ALA A 182 15.90 -1.53 -20.84
CA ALA A 182 15.47 -1.08 -22.16
C ALA A 182 16.40 -1.55 -23.27
N ARG A 183 17.74 -1.49 -23.07
CA ARG A 183 18.73 -2.00 -24.03
C ARG A 183 18.61 -3.52 -24.22
N LEU A 184 18.39 -4.28 -23.14
CA LEU A 184 18.20 -5.75 -23.22
C LEU A 184 16.93 -6.10 -23.99
N ILE A 185 15.82 -5.41 -23.71
CA ILE A 185 14.54 -5.62 -24.41
C ILE A 185 14.71 -5.28 -25.90
N LYS A 186 15.36 -4.17 -26.22
CA LYS A 186 15.63 -3.76 -27.61
C LYS A 186 16.47 -4.81 -28.34
N ALA A 187 17.56 -5.25 -27.73
CA ALA A 187 18.42 -6.28 -28.33
C ALA A 187 17.68 -7.61 -28.54
N ALA A 188 16.85 -8.03 -27.58
CA ALA A 188 16.02 -9.23 -27.71
C ALA A 188 14.99 -9.08 -28.85
N ALA A 189 14.33 -7.92 -28.96
CA ALA A 189 13.39 -7.64 -30.03
C ALA A 189 14.08 -7.60 -31.41
N GLU A 190 15.27 -7.01 -31.52
CA GLU A 190 16.08 -7.01 -32.76
C GLU A 190 16.52 -8.42 -33.18
N GLN A 191 16.90 -9.24 -32.17
CA GLN A 191 17.27 -10.64 -32.45
C GLN A 191 16.04 -11.44 -32.93
N GLU A 192 14.91 -11.32 -32.29
CA GLU A 192 13.66 -12.00 -32.69
C GLU A 192 13.21 -11.53 -34.09
N ALA A 193 13.25 -10.22 -34.34
CA ALA A 193 12.92 -9.67 -35.65
C ALA A 193 13.88 -10.17 -36.74
N SER A 194 15.19 -10.24 -36.46
CA SER A 194 16.21 -10.76 -37.41
C SER A 194 15.95 -12.22 -37.76
N LEU A 195 15.62 -13.06 -36.77
CA LEU A 195 15.30 -14.47 -37.00
C LEU A 195 14.04 -14.61 -37.88
N LYS A 196 12.99 -13.87 -37.58
CA LYS A 196 11.74 -13.88 -38.35
C LYS A 196 11.95 -13.35 -39.79
N LEU A 197 12.76 -12.31 -39.94
CA LEU A 197 13.13 -11.77 -41.29
C LEU A 197 13.97 -12.78 -42.08
N ALA A 198 14.90 -13.49 -41.43
CA ALA A 198 15.70 -14.53 -42.11
C ALA A 198 14.82 -15.71 -42.55
N GLU A 199 13.86 -16.13 -41.70
CA GLU A 199 12.90 -17.16 -42.07
C GLU A 199 11.96 -16.73 -43.19
N ALA A 200 11.42 -15.51 -43.11
CA ALA A 200 10.59 -14.95 -44.16
C ALA A 200 11.33 -14.80 -45.49
N SER A 201 12.62 -14.35 -45.45
CA SER A 201 13.43 -14.24 -46.68
C SER A 201 13.70 -15.60 -47.29
N ARG A 202 13.93 -16.66 -46.51
CA ARG A 202 14.10 -18.02 -47.01
C ARG A 202 12.83 -18.51 -47.72
N LEU A 203 11.65 -18.32 -47.13
CA LEU A 203 10.39 -18.67 -47.76
C LEU A 203 10.10 -17.91 -49.05
N ILE A 204 10.48 -16.63 -49.09
CA ILE A 204 10.34 -15.80 -50.32
C ILE A 204 11.29 -16.27 -51.40
N MET A 205 12.53 -16.67 -51.07
CA MET A 205 13.49 -17.16 -52.04
C MET A 205 13.11 -18.53 -52.64
N GLU A 206 12.39 -19.37 -51.90
CA GLU A 206 11.88 -20.66 -52.40
C GLU A 206 10.75 -20.48 -53.45
N ASN A 207 10.13 -19.29 -53.49
CA ASN A 207 9.06 -19.00 -54.45
C ASN A 207 9.31 -17.65 -55.18
N PRO A 208 9.83 -17.66 -56.40
CA PRO A 208 10.16 -16.42 -57.13
C PRO A 208 8.98 -15.47 -57.34
N ALA A 209 7.75 -16.01 -57.46
CA ALA A 209 6.54 -15.19 -57.56
C ALA A 209 6.25 -14.36 -56.30
N ALA A 210 6.64 -14.84 -55.14
CA ALA A 210 6.49 -14.13 -53.85
C ALA A 210 7.40 -12.89 -53.79
N LEU A 211 8.57 -12.92 -54.43
CA LEU A 211 9.49 -11.79 -54.51
C LEU A 211 8.89 -10.61 -55.30
N GLU A 212 8.23 -10.92 -56.43
CA GLU A 212 7.56 -9.89 -57.25
C GLU A 212 6.34 -9.28 -56.52
N LEU A 213 5.54 -10.10 -55.82
CA LEU A 213 4.44 -9.62 -55.01
C LEU A 213 4.94 -8.70 -53.86
N ARG A 214 6.07 -9.03 -53.24
CA ARG A 214 6.67 -8.21 -52.21
C ARG A 214 7.17 -6.86 -52.70
N ARG A 215 7.74 -6.85 -53.94
CA ARG A 215 8.14 -5.61 -54.59
C ARG A 215 6.93 -4.71 -54.89
N LEU A 216 5.84 -5.29 -55.38
CA LEU A 216 4.60 -4.54 -55.61
C LEU A 216 3.98 -4.00 -54.33
N GLN A 217 4.01 -4.77 -53.23
CA GLN A 217 3.57 -4.30 -51.93
C GLN A 217 4.40 -3.11 -51.40
N MET A 218 5.75 -3.19 -51.51
CA MET A 218 6.62 -2.08 -51.12
C MET A 218 6.35 -0.80 -51.93
N LEU A 219 6.07 -0.92 -53.23
CA LEU A 219 5.72 0.22 -54.06
C LEU A 219 4.37 0.83 -53.66
N THR A 220 3.40 0.02 -53.23
CA THR A 220 2.11 0.49 -52.74
C THR A 220 2.23 1.19 -51.38
N GLU A 221 3.08 0.68 -50.49
CA GLU A 221 3.33 1.30 -49.18
C GLU A 221 4.04 2.67 -49.35
N ILE A 222 5.04 2.76 -50.22
CA ILE A 222 5.74 4.03 -50.51
C ILE A 222 4.79 5.02 -51.20
N GLY A 223 3.88 4.55 -52.03
CA GLY A 223 2.88 5.40 -52.70
C GLY A 223 1.77 5.90 -51.78
N ALA A 224 1.51 5.20 -50.68
CA ALA A 224 0.49 5.57 -49.69
C ALA A 224 0.98 6.61 -48.69
N GLU A 225 2.28 6.68 -48.40
CA GLU A 225 2.88 7.79 -47.67
C GLU A 225 2.99 9.00 -48.59
N ASN A 226 2.31 10.09 -48.28
CA ASN A 226 2.16 11.35 -49.06
C ASN A 226 3.51 12.07 -49.42
N ASN A 227 4.56 11.35 -49.69
CA ASN A 227 5.83 11.87 -50.16
C ASN A 227 5.99 11.52 -51.64
N THR A 228 5.90 12.52 -52.48
CA THR A 228 6.08 12.54 -53.94
C THR A 228 7.53 12.23 -54.36
N SER A 229 8.08 11.12 -53.94
CA SER A 229 9.34 10.62 -54.46
C SER A 229 9.05 9.40 -55.34
N THR A 230 9.13 9.55 -56.65
CA THR A 230 9.00 8.43 -57.60
C THR A 230 10.27 7.60 -57.54
N VAL A 231 10.24 6.48 -56.81
CA VAL A 231 11.34 5.50 -56.79
C VAL A 231 11.16 4.57 -57.97
N ILE A 232 11.94 4.74 -59.05
CA ILE A 232 11.97 3.82 -60.19
C ILE A 232 12.96 2.71 -59.84
N MET A 233 12.48 1.53 -59.42
CA MET A 233 13.31 0.33 -59.34
C MET A 233 13.45 -0.30 -60.71
N LEU A 234 14.61 -0.15 -61.34
CA LEU A 234 14.96 -0.87 -62.54
C LEU A 234 15.29 -2.32 -62.19
N PRO A 235 14.67 -3.31 -62.83
CA PRO A 235 15.03 -4.73 -62.65
C PRO A 235 16.51 -4.92 -63.03
N SER A 236 17.21 -5.74 -62.23
CA SER A 236 18.64 -6.04 -62.48
C SER A 236 18.93 -6.59 -63.91
N ASP A 237 17.92 -7.19 -64.54
CA ASP A 237 17.99 -7.72 -65.87
C ASP A 237 18.14 -6.64 -66.94
N ILE A 238 17.57 -5.44 -66.73
CA ILE A 238 17.73 -4.31 -67.64
C ILE A 238 19.16 -3.73 -67.54
N LEU A 239 19.74 -3.70 -66.35
CA LEU A 239 21.12 -3.30 -66.16
C LEU A 239 22.11 -4.27 -66.82
N ASN A 240 21.87 -5.57 -66.70
CA ASN A 240 22.64 -6.62 -67.34
C ASN A 240 22.49 -6.60 -68.88
N LEU A 241 21.30 -6.26 -69.37
CA LEU A 241 21.08 -6.09 -70.83
C LEU A 241 21.78 -4.84 -71.35
N ALA A 242 21.77 -3.75 -70.62
CA ALA A 242 22.49 -2.52 -70.99
C ALA A 242 24.00 -2.73 -70.95
N GLN A 243 24.57 -3.47 -70.01
CA GLN A 243 25.98 -3.84 -69.98
C GLN A 243 26.37 -4.73 -71.20
N LYS A 244 25.56 -5.75 -71.51
CA LYS A 244 25.80 -6.60 -72.72
C LYS A 244 25.72 -5.84 -74.04
N LEU A 245 24.91 -4.79 -74.13
CA LEU A 245 24.80 -3.95 -75.30
C LEU A 245 25.98 -2.97 -75.45
N THR A 246 26.58 -2.55 -74.32
CA THR A 246 27.77 -1.70 -74.33
C THR A 246 29.05 -2.49 -74.65
N GLU A 247 29.17 -3.75 -74.18
CA GLU A 247 30.30 -4.65 -74.53
C GLU A 247 30.31 -5.11 -75.96
N LYS A 248 29.14 -5.13 -76.63
CA LYS A 248 29.06 -5.54 -78.03
C LYS A 248 29.43 -4.42 -79.05
N LYS A 249 29.71 -3.21 -78.58
CA LYS A 249 29.99 -2.03 -79.33
C LYS A 249 31.47 -1.58 -79.22
N SER A 250 32.31 -2.30 -78.49
CA SER A 250 33.74 -2.18 -78.38
C SER A 250 34.42 -3.37 -79.10
#